data_0aea38b7bdfa5b8c0c0330f883c8ab8a
#
_entry.id   0aea38b7bdfa5b8c0c0330f883c8ab8a
#
_cell.length_a   1.000
_cell.length_b   1.000
_cell.length_c   1.000
_cell.angle_alpha   90.00
_cell.angle_beta   90.00
_cell.angle_gamma   90.00
#
_symmetry.space_group_name_H-M   'P 1'
#
loop_
_entity.id
_entity.type
_entity.pdbx_description
1 polymer ?
#
loop_
_entity_poly.entity_id
_entity_poly.type
_entity_poly.pdbx_seq_one_letter_code
_entity_poly.pdbx_strand_id
1 'polypeptide(L)'
;ANASVATTGGAYSVFQNAASSLFSHNLFEVGFSYSPWMRDVKKGYDLMAFGGFYSFNHKHSISFGTRFYREPKLNPDDEEYPFIPKDENNNPIVGIEAFRPLSVSADLAYSYRIGRYLGLSVTARYIRSSYGELFTNNALGFDVAAYARIPLNRMLEGAWVSAGAKISDFGFTFDDSNYDLPTKF
;
A
#
# COMPACT_ATOMS: atom_id res chain seq x y z
N ALA A 1 -0.21 -4.91 14.50
CA ALA A 1 -0.40 -3.50 14.84
C ALA A 1 0.50 -2.64 13.96
N ASN A 2 -0.06 -1.68 13.26
CA ASN A 2 0.68 -0.86 12.29
C ASN A 2 1.18 0.42 12.98
N ALA A 3 2.28 0.32 13.77
CA ALA A 3 2.87 1.44 14.49
C ALA A 3 3.37 2.58 13.57
N SER A 4 3.49 2.32 12.26
CA SER A 4 3.96 3.29 11.27
C SER A 4 2.98 4.44 10.97
N VAL A 5 1.71 4.35 11.41
CA VAL A 5 0.69 5.40 11.19
C VAL A 5 1.04 6.72 11.90
N ALA A 6 1.86 6.67 12.95
CA ALA A 6 2.33 7.83 13.71
C ALA A 6 3.79 8.24 13.41
N THR A 7 4.43 7.65 12.40
CA THR A 7 5.81 8.00 12.02
C THR A 7 5.88 9.35 11.30
N THR A 8 7.05 9.97 11.32
CA THR A 8 7.31 11.21 10.57
C THR A 8 7.12 10.97 9.07
N GLY A 9 6.53 11.93 8.37
CA GLY A 9 6.29 11.85 6.93
C GLY A 9 7.58 11.77 6.13
N GLY A 10 7.58 10.89 5.14
CA GLY A 10 8.64 10.67 4.17
C GLY A 10 8.04 10.20 2.84
N ALA A 11 8.88 9.83 1.88
CA ALA A 11 8.46 9.41 0.53
C ALA A 11 7.38 8.32 0.52
N TYR A 12 7.35 7.46 1.53
CA TYR A 12 6.39 6.34 1.65
C TYR A 12 5.18 6.66 2.53
N SER A 13 4.98 7.91 2.92
CA SER A 13 3.85 8.33 3.77
C SER A 13 2.49 7.98 3.17
N VAL A 14 2.36 7.99 1.84
CA VAL A 14 1.13 7.62 1.13
C VAL A 14 0.61 6.22 1.50
N PHE A 15 1.50 5.27 1.79
CA PHE A 15 1.14 3.90 2.16
C PHE A 15 0.77 3.74 3.62
N GLN A 16 1.26 4.63 4.47
CA GLN A 16 1.10 4.58 5.93
C GLN A 16 0.05 5.58 6.40
N ASN A 17 0.38 6.85 6.38
CA ASN A 17 -0.48 7.97 6.74
C ASN A 17 -0.04 9.20 5.94
N ALA A 18 -0.74 9.48 4.85
CA ALA A 18 -0.37 10.57 3.94
C ALA A 18 -0.38 11.95 4.63
N ALA A 19 -1.19 12.14 5.69
CA ALA A 19 -1.22 13.39 6.44
C ALA A 19 0.11 13.72 7.14
N SER A 20 0.97 12.73 7.38
CA SER A 20 2.29 12.94 7.98
C SER A 20 3.25 13.72 7.05
N SER A 21 3.04 13.70 5.72
CA SER A 21 3.83 14.47 4.75
C SER A 21 3.79 15.97 4.98
N LEU A 22 2.68 16.49 5.56
CA LEU A 22 2.51 17.90 5.93
C LEU A 22 3.47 18.38 7.03
N PHE A 23 4.06 17.44 7.75
CA PHE A 23 4.98 17.69 8.88
C PHE A 23 6.43 17.31 8.54
N SER A 24 6.68 16.94 7.28
CA SER A 24 8.03 16.74 6.78
C SER A 24 8.80 18.06 6.74
N HIS A 25 10.12 17.99 6.92
CA HIS A 25 11.00 19.13 6.70
C HIS A 25 11.15 19.47 5.20
N ASN A 26 10.98 18.47 4.35
CA ASN A 26 11.09 18.62 2.90
C ASN A 26 9.72 18.97 2.29
N LEU A 27 9.73 19.84 1.29
CA LEU A 27 8.53 20.14 0.49
C LEU A 27 8.27 19.06 -0.57
N PHE A 28 9.31 18.36 -0.98
CA PHE A 28 9.26 17.31 -1.99
C PHE A 28 10.18 16.16 -1.58
N GLU A 29 9.69 14.95 -1.74
CA GLU A 29 10.47 13.74 -1.50
C GLU A 29 9.97 12.62 -2.39
N VAL A 30 10.88 11.83 -2.93
CA VAL A 30 10.60 10.59 -3.65
C VAL A 30 11.49 9.47 -3.13
N GLY A 31 10.99 8.25 -3.24
CA GLY A 31 11.74 7.07 -2.81
C GLY A 31 11.40 5.86 -3.66
N PHE A 32 12.38 4.99 -3.84
CA PHE A 32 12.24 3.68 -4.45
C PHE A 32 12.76 2.63 -3.47
N SER A 33 12.02 1.53 -3.34
CA SER A 33 12.40 0.38 -2.52
C SER A 33 12.22 -0.90 -3.33
N TYR A 34 13.20 -1.77 -3.24
CA TYR A 34 13.16 -3.13 -3.76
C TYR A 34 13.50 -4.09 -2.62
N SER A 35 12.60 -5.02 -2.34
CA SER A 35 12.79 -6.04 -1.32
C SER A 35 12.50 -7.42 -1.91
N PRO A 36 13.52 -8.23 -2.12
CA PRO A 36 13.34 -9.64 -2.41
C PRO A 36 12.85 -10.34 -1.13
N TRP A 37 11.71 -11.01 -1.25
CA TRP A 37 11.01 -11.61 -0.11
C TRP A 37 11.21 -13.14 -0.09
N MET A 38 11.27 -13.72 1.09
CA MET A 38 11.27 -15.18 1.33
C MET A 38 12.31 -15.99 0.53
N ARG A 39 13.48 -15.43 0.26
CA ARG A 39 14.53 -16.08 -0.57
C ARG A 39 14.99 -17.44 -0.05
N ASP A 40 14.93 -17.64 1.26
CA ASP A 40 15.34 -18.89 1.92
C ASP A 40 14.27 -19.99 1.85
N VAL A 41 13.02 -19.62 1.55
CA VAL A 41 11.90 -20.58 1.43
C VAL A 41 11.62 -20.89 -0.04
N LYS A 42 11.37 -19.86 -0.85
CA LYS A 42 11.16 -19.99 -2.30
C LYS A 42 11.64 -18.71 -3.00
N LYS A 43 12.50 -18.86 -4.00
CA LYS A 43 12.97 -17.73 -4.81
C LYS A 43 11.87 -17.23 -5.73
N GLY A 44 11.82 -15.90 -5.95
CA GLY A 44 10.95 -15.31 -6.95
C GLY A 44 9.83 -14.42 -6.40
N TYR A 45 9.75 -14.26 -5.06
CA TYR A 45 8.93 -13.21 -4.46
C TYR A 45 9.68 -11.89 -4.46
N ASP A 46 9.13 -10.89 -5.14
CA ASP A 46 9.71 -9.55 -5.20
C ASP A 46 8.66 -8.50 -4.82
N LEU A 47 9.04 -7.60 -3.93
CA LEU A 47 8.26 -6.43 -3.59
C LEU A 47 9.02 -5.17 -4.00
N MET A 48 8.38 -4.34 -4.81
CA MET A 48 8.89 -3.03 -5.21
C MET A 48 7.89 -1.97 -4.78
N ALA A 49 8.39 -0.84 -4.31
CA ALA A 49 7.58 0.31 -3.99
C ALA A 49 8.25 1.59 -4.50
N PHE A 50 7.46 2.44 -5.10
CA PHE A 50 7.84 3.80 -5.46
C PHE A 50 6.83 4.75 -4.84
N GLY A 51 7.28 5.80 -4.20
CA GLY A 51 6.39 6.77 -3.56
C GLY A 51 7.01 8.15 -3.48
N GLY A 52 6.17 9.13 -3.24
CA GLY A 52 6.60 10.49 -3.06
C GLY A 52 5.47 11.40 -2.65
N PHE A 53 5.82 12.62 -2.31
CA PHE A 53 4.88 13.69 -2.03
C PHE A 53 5.43 15.05 -2.48
N TYR A 54 4.50 15.97 -2.69
CA TYR A 54 4.78 17.39 -2.84
C TYR A 54 3.87 18.20 -1.90
N SER A 55 4.46 18.98 -1.01
CA SER A 55 3.76 19.81 -0.04
C SER A 55 3.78 21.27 -0.47
N PHE A 56 2.59 21.84 -0.69
CA PHE A 56 2.41 23.25 -0.96
C PHE A 56 2.41 24.02 0.37
N ASN A 57 3.45 24.76 0.64
CA ASN A 57 3.59 25.61 1.85
C ASN A 57 3.25 24.92 3.19
N HIS A 58 3.50 23.62 3.31
CA HIS A 58 3.17 22.77 4.48
C HIS A 58 1.69 22.82 4.93
N LYS A 59 0.81 23.34 4.11
CA LYS A 59 -0.63 23.37 4.40
C LYS A 59 -1.42 22.36 3.56
N HIS A 60 -0.99 22.15 2.33
CA HIS A 60 -1.57 21.17 1.41
C HIS A 60 -0.48 20.24 0.91
N SER A 61 -0.77 18.98 0.76
CA SER A 61 0.15 18.01 0.19
C SER A 61 -0.58 17.04 -0.73
N ILE A 62 0.07 16.70 -1.84
CA ILE A 62 -0.33 15.60 -2.71
C ILE A 62 0.74 14.53 -2.57
N SER A 63 0.31 13.31 -2.30
CA SER A 63 1.20 12.15 -2.22
C SER A 63 0.76 11.10 -3.24
N PHE A 64 1.74 10.40 -3.80
CA PHE A 64 1.50 9.33 -4.77
C PHE A 64 2.37 8.13 -4.43
N GLY A 65 1.94 6.95 -4.86
CA GLY A 65 2.73 5.75 -4.68
C GLY A 65 2.26 4.62 -5.57
N THR A 66 3.18 3.70 -5.86
CA THR A 66 2.88 2.43 -6.52
C THR A 66 3.62 1.31 -5.80
N ARG A 67 2.97 0.15 -5.72
CA ARG A 67 3.58 -1.07 -5.19
C ARG A 67 3.36 -2.19 -6.19
N PHE A 68 4.41 -2.97 -6.41
CA PHE A 68 4.42 -4.14 -7.26
C PHE A 68 4.80 -5.33 -6.39
N TYR A 69 3.95 -6.33 -6.35
CA TYR A 69 4.23 -7.59 -5.72
C TYR A 69 4.17 -8.68 -6.77
N ARG A 70 5.29 -9.37 -6.95
CA ARG A 70 5.45 -10.45 -7.91
C ARG A 70 5.75 -11.74 -7.19
N GLU A 71 5.04 -12.78 -7.56
CA GLU A 71 5.21 -14.12 -7.01
C GLU A 71 6.12 -14.99 -7.88
N PRO A 72 6.60 -16.13 -7.37
CA PRO A 72 7.32 -17.11 -8.16
C PRO A 72 6.48 -17.57 -9.36
N LYS A 73 7.17 -18.06 -10.38
CA LYS A 73 6.50 -18.70 -11.51
C LYS A 73 5.72 -19.93 -11.04
N LEU A 74 4.43 -19.98 -11.36
CA LEU A 74 3.56 -21.13 -11.13
C LEU A 74 3.55 -21.95 -12.41
N ASN A 75 3.90 -23.22 -12.27
CA ASN A 75 3.99 -24.17 -13.40
C ASN A 75 3.19 -25.42 -13.07
N PRO A 76 2.21 -25.81 -13.89
CA PRO A 76 1.50 -27.08 -13.73
C PRO A 76 2.41 -28.31 -13.82
N ASP A 77 3.49 -28.22 -14.58
CA ASP A 77 4.44 -29.32 -14.83
C ASP A 77 5.65 -29.29 -13.85
N ASP A 78 5.57 -28.53 -12.76
CA ASP A 78 6.63 -28.48 -11.75
C ASP A 78 6.68 -29.81 -10.97
N GLU A 79 7.84 -30.49 -10.96
CA GLU A 79 8.01 -31.79 -10.32
C GLU A 79 7.91 -31.73 -8.78
N GLU A 80 8.31 -30.60 -8.19
CA GLU A 80 8.38 -30.45 -6.74
C GLU A 80 7.11 -29.80 -6.16
N TYR A 81 6.58 -28.78 -6.85
CA TYR A 81 5.39 -28.01 -6.43
C TYR A 81 4.47 -27.72 -7.62
N PRO A 82 3.76 -28.73 -8.17
CA PRO A 82 2.85 -28.54 -9.29
C PRO A 82 1.70 -27.61 -8.89
N PHE A 83 1.48 -26.56 -9.68
CA PHE A 83 0.33 -25.70 -9.52
C PHE A 83 -0.81 -26.23 -10.40
N ILE A 84 -1.78 -26.89 -9.80
CA ILE A 84 -2.96 -27.41 -10.49
C ILE A 84 -4.18 -26.55 -10.07
N PRO A 85 -4.56 -25.53 -10.86
CA PRO A 85 -5.77 -24.76 -10.58
C PRO A 85 -7.00 -25.64 -10.78
N LYS A 86 -8.05 -25.33 -10.00
CA LYS A 86 -9.31 -26.06 -10.05
C LYS A 86 -10.46 -25.13 -10.39
N ASP A 87 -11.45 -25.65 -11.08
CA ASP A 87 -12.71 -24.96 -11.34
C ASP A 87 -13.61 -24.91 -10.09
N GLU A 88 -14.78 -24.27 -10.18
CA GLU A 88 -15.77 -24.18 -9.09
C GLU A 88 -16.27 -25.54 -8.63
N ASN A 89 -16.18 -26.57 -9.47
CA ASN A 89 -16.58 -27.95 -9.19
C ASN A 89 -15.42 -28.81 -8.66
N ASN A 90 -14.28 -28.19 -8.33
CA ASN A 90 -13.06 -28.84 -7.85
C ASN A 90 -12.36 -29.75 -8.88
N ASN A 91 -12.67 -29.61 -10.18
CA ASN A 91 -11.98 -30.34 -11.24
C ASN A 91 -10.69 -29.61 -11.65
N PRO A 92 -9.60 -30.32 -11.98
CA PRO A 92 -8.37 -29.68 -12.44
C PRO A 92 -8.57 -29.02 -13.79
N ILE A 93 -8.14 -27.77 -13.90
CA ILE A 93 -8.10 -27.04 -15.17
C ILE A 93 -6.79 -27.43 -15.87
N VAL A 94 -6.88 -28.08 -17.02
CA VAL A 94 -5.73 -28.57 -17.80
C VAL A 94 -5.38 -27.60 -18.94
N GLY A 95 -4.12 -27.61 -19.39
CA GLY A 95 -3.66 -26.82 -20.53
C GLY A 95 -3.28 -25.36 -20.20
N ILE A 96 -3.09 -25.04 -18.93
CA ILE A 96 -2.64 -23.70 -18.52
C ILE A 96 -1.12 -23.60 -18.70
N GLU A 97 -0.68 -22.57 -19.38
CA GLU A 97 0.74 -22.25 -19.50
C GLU A 97 1.29 -21.71 -18.15
N ALA A 98 2.58 -21.95 -17.95
CA ALA A 98 3.25 -21.45 -16.75
C ALA A 98 3.30 -19.91 -16.71
N PHE A 99 2.78 -19.29 -15.67
CA PHE A 99 2.66 -17.84 -15.53
C PHE A 99 3.24 -17.33 -14.20
N ARG A 100 3.36 -16.01 -14.09
CA ARG A 100 3.77 -15.34 -12.86
C ARG A 100 2.67 -14.44 -12.33
N PRO A 101 2.14 -14.70 -11.14
CA PRO A 101 1.20 -13.77 -10.51
C PRO A 101 1.85 -12.41 -10.24
N LEU A 102 1.08 -11.36 -10.53
CA LEU A 102 1.49 -9.98 -10.34
C LEU A 102 0.36 -9.18 -9.72
N SER A 103 0.63 -8.55 -8.60
CA SER A 103 -0.27 -7.60 -7.98
C SER A 103 0.35 -6.19 -8.02
N VAL A 104 -0.44 -5.23 -8.46
CA VAL A 104 -0.03 -3.83 -8.56
C VAL A 104 -1.02 -2.97 -7.80
N SER A 105 -0.56 -2.01 -7.01
CA SER A 105 -1.40 -0.94 -6.47
C SER A 105 -0.86 0.43 -6.86
N ALA A 106 -1.78 1.35 -7.12
CA ALA A 106 -1.50 2.77 -7.32
C ALA A 106 -2.30 3.59 -6.30
N ASP A 107 -1.62 4.43 -5.56
CA ASP A 107 -2.16 5.25 -4.48
C ASP A 107 -2.01 6.73 -4.84
N LEU A 108 -3.05 7.52 -4.63
CA LEU A 108 -3.04 8.98 -4.73
C LEU A 108 -3.72 9.56 -3.51
N ALA A 109 -3.05 10.45 -2.81
CA ALA A 109 -3.57 11.06 -1.60
C ALA A 109 -3.51 12.58 -1.65
N TYR A 110 -4.52 13.20 -1.05
CA TYR A 110 -4.52 14.61 -0.75
C TYR A 110 -4.57 14.81 0.77
N SER A 111 -3.73 15.71 1.27
CA SER A 111 -3.62 16.00 2.69
C SER A 111 -3.78 17.50 2.95
N TYR A 112 -4.46 17.83 4.04
CA TYR A 112 -4.70 19.19 4.48
C TYR A 112 -4.36 19.37 5.97
N ARG A 113 -3.62 20.44 6.28
CA ARG A 113 -3.22 20.75 7.66
C ARG A 113 -4.22 21.69 8.32
N ILE A 114 -4.79 21.24 9.43
CA ILE A 114 -5.70 22.01 10.27
C ILE A 114 -4.90 22.61 11.43
N GLY A 115 -4.73 23.93 11.39
CA GLY A 115 -3.95 24.64 12.42
C GLY A 115 -2.47 24.22 12.42
N ARG A 116 -1.88 24.16 13.62
CA ARG A 116 -0.43 23.92 13.78
C ARG A 116 -0.06 22.45 13.95
N TYR A 117 -0.96 21.63 14.47
CA TYR A 117 -0.63 20.33 15.04
C TYR A 117 -1.35 19.16 14.38
N LEU A 118 -2.41 19.39 13.60
CA LEU A 118 -3.26 18.35 13.01
C LEU A 118 -3.23 18.40 11.49
N GLY A 119 -3.07 17.25 10.88
CA GLY A 119 -3.25 17.01 9.44
C GLY A 119 -4.28 15.92 9.22
N LEU A 120 -5.06 16.07 8.15
CA LEU A 120 -6.00 15.05 7.66
C LEU A 120 -5.62 14.66 6.25
N SER A 121 -5.92 13.45 5.84
CA SER A 121 -5.73 12.98 4.46
C SER A 121 -6.83 12.04 4.01
N VAL A 122 -7.06 12.06 2.71
CA VAL A 122 -7.86 11.07 1.99
C VAL A 122 -6.96 10.46 0.91
N THR A 123 -6.99 9.14 0.80
CA THR A 123 -6.23 8.39 -0.21
C THR A 123 -7.20 7.57 -1.05
N ALA A 124 -7.05 7.61 -2.37
CA ALA A 124 -7.67 6.67 -3.29
C ALA A 124 -6.61 5.66 -3.73
N ARG A 125 -6.98 4.38 -3.75
CA ARG A 125 -6.11 3.27 -4.11
C ARG A 125 -6.77 2.40 -5.15
N TYR A 126 -6.11 2.21 -6.28
CA TYR A 126 -6.47 1.20 -7.25
C TYR A 126 -5.57 -0.03 -7.07
N ILE A 127 -6.17 -1.21 -7.08
CA ILE A 127 -5.47 -2.48 -6.93
C ILE A 127 -5.84 -3.36 -8.13
N ARG A 128 -4.82 -3.96 -8.75
CA ARG A 128 -4.99 -4.99 -9.78
C ARG A 128 -4.14 -6.19 -9.43
N SER A 129 -4.78 -7.36 -9.36
CA SER A 129 -4.11 -8.65 -9.13
C SER A 129 -4.40 -9.56 -10.30
N SER A 130 -3.36 -10.02 -10.99
CA SER A 130 -3.46 -10.88 -12.16
C SER A 130 -2.79 -12.23 -11.88
N TYR A 131 -3.53 -13.29 -12.12
CA TYR A 131 -3.10 -14.68 -12.03
C TYR A 131 -3.13 -15.34 -13.43
N GLY A 132 -2.34 -14.77 -14.36
CA GLY A 132 -2.23 -15.24 -15.72
C GLY A 132 -3.58 -15.17 -16.45
N GLU A 133 -3.96 -16.27 -17.11
CA GLU A 133 -5.23 -16.42 -17.82
C GLU A 133 -6.39 -16.84 -16.89
N LEU A 134 -6.10 -17.22 -15.63
CA LEU A 134 -7.12 -17.74 -14.73
C LEU A 134 -8.10 -16.66 -14.30
N PHE A 135 -7.59 -15.54 -13.77
CA PHE A 135 -8.41 -14.39 -13.38
C PHE A 135 -7.58 -13.13 -13.22
N THR A 136 -8.24 -12.02 -13.33
CA THR A 136 -7.70 -10.70 -13.02
C THR A 136 -8.71 -9.96 -12.16
N ASN A 137 -8.35 -9.62 -10.94
CA ASN A 137 -9.21 -8.89 -10.01
C ASN A 137 -8.79 -7.43 -9.96
N ASN A 138 -9.77 -6.53 -9.98
CA ASN A 138 -9.59 -5.09 -9.85
C ASN A 138 -10.40 -4.58 -8.67
N ALA A 139 -9.81 -3.69 -7.87
CA ALA A 139 -10.46 -3.10 -6.72
C ALA A 139 -10.13 -1.61 -6.59
N LEU A 140 -11.05 -0.86 -6.04
CA LEU A 140 -10.86 0.53 -5.65
C LEU A 140 -11.09 0.65 -4.15
N GLY A 141 -10.08 1.10 -3.43
CA GLY A 141 -10.11 1.34 -2.00
C GLY A 141 -9.91 2.81 -1.67
N PHE A 142 -10.41 3.21 -0.52
CA PHE A 142 -10.23 4.55 0.01
C PHE A 142 -9.73 4.46 1.44
N ASP A 143 -8.87 5.40 1.81
CA ASP A 143 -8.37 5.54 3.17
C ASP A 143 -8.65 6.96 3.67
N VAL A 144 -8.95 7.09 4.95
CA VAL A 144 -8.99 8.37 5.66
C VAL A 144 -8.02 8.28 6.83
N ALA A 145 -7.16 9.30 6.98
CA ALA A 145 -6.20 9.30 8.07
C ALA A 145 -6.07 10.69 8.71
N ALA A 146 -5.70 10.66 9.98
CA ALA A 146 -5.35 11.83 10.76
C ALA A 146 -3.94 11.65 11.33
N TYR A 147 -3.19 12.75 11.38
CA TYR A 147 -1.87 12.80 11.99
C TYR A 147 -1.72 14.05 12.83
N ALA A 148 -1.26 13.90 14.06
CA ALA A 148 -0.98 15.00 14.97
C ALA A 148 0.49 14.99 15.39
N ARG A 149 1.11 16.18 15.44
CA ARG A 149 2.47 16.38 15.95
C ARG A 149 2.51 17.57 16.89
N ILE A 150 2.79 17.31 18.15
CA ILE A 150 2.76 18.30 19.23
C ILE A 150 4.17 18.46 19.80
N PRO A 151 4.76 19.68 19.76
CA PRO A 151 6.06 19.93 20.37
C PRO A 151 5.97 19.91 21.90
N LEU A 152 6.95 19.29 22.55
CA LEU A 152 7.08 19.21 23.99
C LEU A 152 8.06 20.26 24.57
N ASN A 153 8.16 21.42 23.94
CA ASN A 153 9.15 22.46 24.26
C ASN A 153 9.18 22.92 25.72
N ARG A 154 8.11 22.64 26.51
CA ARG A 154 8.08 22.92 27.94
C ARG A 154 8.83 21.92 28.81
N MET A 155 9.05 20.68 28.28
CA MET A 155 9.70 19.61 29.05
C MET A 155 11.09 19.28 28.49
N LEU A 156 11.25 19.28 27.16
CA LEU A 156 12.47 18.92 26.47
C LEU A 156 12.59 19.74 25.19
N GLU A 157 13.66 20.52 25.08
CA GLU A 157 13.92 21.34 23.90
C GLU A 157 14.08 20.47 22.64
N GLY A 158 13.33 20.78 21.59
CA GLY A 158 13.34 20.04 20.34
C GLY A 158 12.58 18.71 20.31
N ALA A 159 11.96 18.31 21.43
CA ALA A 159 11.16 17.09 21.49
C ALA A 159 9.72 17.30 21.00
N TRP A 160 9.13 16.26 20.42
CA TRP A 160 7.72 16.23 20.02
C TRP A 160 7.11 14.85 20.24
N VAL A 161 5.79 14.81 20.39
CA VAL A 161 4.97 13.59 20.36
C VAL A 161 4.16 13.60 19.08
N SER A 162 4.10 12.45 18.42
CA SER A 162 3.23 12.24 17.27
C SER A 162 2.20 11.16 17.55
N ALA A 163 0.99 11.36 17.05
CA ALA A 163 -0.10 10.40 17.06
C ALA A 163 -0.71 10.30 15.67
N GLY A 164 -1.17 9.11 15.30
CA GLY A 164 -1.82 8.88 14.01
C GLY A 164 -2.97 7.90 14.15
N ALA A 165 -4.02 8.12 13.37
CA ALA A 165 -5.13 7.21 13.19
C ALA A 165 -5.43 7.08 11.71
N LYS A 166 -5.84 5.88 11.28
CA LYS A 166 -6.17 5.59 9.88
C LYS A 166 -7.28 4.55 9.84
N ILE A 167 -8.26 4.81 8.98
CA ILE A 167 -9.23 3.83 8.52
C ILE A 167 -8.88 3.56 7.07
N SER A 168 -8.65 2.31 6.70
CA SER A 168 -8.18 1.96 5.37
C SER A 168 -8.98 0.85 4.73
N ASP A 169 -8.82 0.78 3.41
CA ASP A 169 -9.33 -0.28 2.55
C ASP A 169 -10.88 -0.37 2.56
N PHE A 170 -11.60 0.73 2.79
CA PHE A 170 -13.02 0.76 2.51
C PHE A 170 -13.25 1.04 1.02
N GLY A 171 -13.90 0.10 0.33
CA GLY A 171 -14.05 0.19 -1.12
C GLY A 171 -14.78 -1.02 -1.67
N PHE A 172 -14.62 -1.25 -2.97
CA PHE A 172 -15.31 -2.31 -3.69
C PHE A 172 -14.40 -2.96 -4.74
N THR A 173 -14.73 -4.20 -5.07
CA THR A 173 -14.14 -4.93 -6.19
C THR A 173 -15.03 -4.76 -7.42
N PHE A 174 -14.42 -4.76 -8.62
CA PHE A 174 -15.15 -4.61 -9.88
C PHE A 174 -15.60 -5.95 -10.45
N ASP A 175 -15.10 -7.05 -9.90
CA ASP A 175 -15.44 -8.40 -10.34
C ASP A 175 -16.58 -8.99 -9.51
N ASP A 176 -17.38 -9.88 -10.10
CA ASP A 176 -18.54 -10.56 -9.47
C ASP A 176 -18.17 -11.49 -8.29
N SER A 177 -16.92 -11.52 -7.88
CA SER A 177 -16.50 -12.24 -6.70
C SER A 177 -17.00 -11.52 -5.44
N ASN A 178 -17.83 -12.17 -4.64
CA ASN A 178 -18.36 -11.71 -3.34
C ASN A 178 -17.26 -11.45 -2.26
N TYR A 179 -16.14 -10.88 -2.64
CA TYR A 179 -15.05 -10.53 -1.72
C TYR A 179 -15.02 -9.02 -1.50
N ASP A 180 -15.54 -8.60 -0.37
CA ASP A 180 -15.35 -7.23 0.10
C ASP A 180 -13.90 -7.00 0.53
N LEU A 181 -13.39 -5.79 0.26
CA LEU A 181 -12.09 -5.38 0.79
C LEU A 181 -12.13 -5.39 2.32
N PRO A 182 -11.15 -6.03 3.00
CA PRO A 182 -11.13 -6.07 4.45
C PRO A 182 -10.80 -4.68 5.01
N THR A 183 -11.82 -3.94 5.46
CA THR A 183 -11.64 -2.64 6.14
C THR A 183 -10.80 -2.81 7.41
N LYS A 184 -9.78 -1.97 7.56
CA LYS A 184 -8.84 -1.99 8.70
C LYS A 184 -8.89 -0.67 9.46
N PHE A 185 -8.85 -0.78 10.79
CA PHE A 185 -8.79 0.35 11.72
C PHE A 185 -7.44 0.45 12.41
#